data_52c869346b41ed7f797c6eda00b38097
#
_entry.id   52c869346b41ed7f797c6eda00b38097
#
_cell.length_a   1.000
_cell.length_b   1.000
_cell.length_c   1.000
_cell.angle_alpha   90.00
_cell.angle_beta   90.00
_cell.angle_gamma   90.00
#
_symmetry.space_group_name_H-M   'P 1'
#
loop_
_entity.id
_entity.type
_entity.pdbx_description
1 polymer ?
#
loop_
_entity_poly.entity_id
_entity_poly.type
_entity_poly.pdbx_seq_one_letter_code
_entity_poly.pdbx_strand_id
1 'polypeptide(L)'
;MDQSRRDMLGLAAAAGAGIVAAGQAQAQAQTGAAPKTPFAVAQTFIPIVGSTEVFPVRRVYCIGRNYAAHAREMGSDPNREPPFFFQKPTDAIQNVAVGTVADHAYPTLTKNYHYEVELVAALKSGGRSIPADKALDHVFGYAVGLDMTRRDLQRAMGDEKKPWEIGKSFDSSAPIGPIHPVSTVGHFAKGAISLSVNGQVKQTSDLANMIWSVAEQIAKLSEAFELLPGDIIYSGTPENVGPVVRGDVL
;
A
#
# COMPACT_ATOMS: atom_id res chain seq x y z
N MET A 1 23.73 17.08 49.67
CA MET A 1 24.04 15.68 49.34
C MET A 1 22.78 14.87 49.53
N ASP A 2 22.19 14.80 48.66
CA ASP A 2 21.33 14.24 47.63
C ASP A 2 20.59 12.96 48.09
N GLN A 3 19.34 13.15 48.50
CA GLN A 3 18.39 12.13 48.93
C GLN A 3 17.41 11.74 47.81
N SER A 4 17.63 12.21 46.57
CA SER A 4 16.65 12.04 45.48
C SER A 4 16.94 10.86 44.52
N ARG A 5 17.88 9.97 44.84
CA ARG A 5 18.26 8.82 43.99
C ARG A 5 17.94 7.43 44.57
N ARG A 6 17.21 7.33 45.66
CA ARG A 6 16.91 6.04 46.31
C ARG A 6 15.48 5.53 46.18
N ASP A 7 14.57 6.29 45.62
CA ASP A 7 13.15 5.90 45.58
C ASP A 7 12.67 5.28 44.24
N MET A 8 13.60 4.86 43.36
CA MET A 8 13.27 4.23 42.08
C MET A 8 13.63 2.72 41.99
N LEU A 9 13.86 2.06 43.10
CA LEU A 9 14.19 0.63 43.11
C LEU A 9 13.35 -0.18 44.13
N GLY A 10 12.04 0.07 44.16
CA GLY A 10 11.14 -0.56 45.09
C GLY A 10 9.79 -1.01 44.54
N LEU A 11 9.73 -1.47 43.27
CA LEU A 11 8.49 -2.09 42.74
C LEU A 11 8.83 -3.28 41.80
N ALA A 12 9.39 -4.32 42.37
CA ALA A 12 9.52 -5.58 41.65
C ALA A 12 9.30 -6.72 42.64
N ALA A 13 8.04 -7.14 42.80
CA ALA A 13 7.66 -8.51 43.21
C ALA A 13 6.16 -8.55 43.59
N ALA A 14 5.24 -8.55 42.60
CA ALA A 14 3.91 -9.15 42.72
C ALA A 14 3.18 -9.05 41.38
N ALA A 15 3.48 -9.92 40.44
CA ALA A 15 2.62 -10.11 39.26
C ALA A 15 3.00 -11.40 38.56
N GLY A 16 2.69 -12.48 39.15
CA GLY A 16 2.59 -13.77 38.48
C GLY A 16 1.16 -14.22 38.56
N ALA A 17 0.33 -13.92 37.58
CA ALA A 17 -0.94 -14.53 37.20
C ALA A 17 -1.87 -13.46 36.60
N GLY A 18 -1.92 -13.33 35.29
CA GLY A 18 -2.92 -12.45 34.68
C GLY A 18 -2.56 -11.84 33.33
N ILE A 19 -1.79 -12.49 32.48
CA ILE A 19 -1.59 -12.03 31.10
C ILE A 19 -1.94 -13.17 30.15
N VAL A 20 -3.21 -13.52 30.07
CA VAL A 20 -3.82 -14.21 28.93
C VAL A 20 -5.27 -13.74 28.80
N ALA A 21 -5.51 -12.49 28.47
CA ALA A 21 -6.83 -11.99 28.08
C ALA A 21 -6.80 -10.57 27.50
N ALA A 22 -5.77 -10.19 26.76
CA ALA A 22 -5.71 -8.85 26.13
C ALA A 22 -5.63 -8.90 24.60
N GLY A 23 -5.95 -10.02 23.97
CA GLY A 23 -5.81 -10.23 22.52
C GLY A 23 -7.11 -10.26 21.72
N GLN A 24 -8.29 -9.97 22.29
CA GLN A 24 -9.57 -10.08 21.55
C GLN A 24 -10.50 -8.88 21.65
N ALA A 25 -10.02 -7.73 21.96
CA ALA A 25 -10.87 -6.57 22.17
C ALA A 25 -10.67 -5.46 21.15
N GLN A 26 -10.96 -5.68 19.85
CA GLN A 26 -11.19 -4.56 18.94
C GLN A 26 -11.94 -4.91 17.64
N ALA A 27 -12.62 -6.01 17.58
CA ALA A 27 -13.57 -6.29 16.50
C ALA A 27 -15.01 -6.35 17.06
N GLN A 28 -15.34 -5.52 18.03
CA GLN A 28 -16.75 -5.28 18.37
C GLN A 28 -17.30 -4.31 17.32
N ALA A 29 -18.11 -4.82 16.40
CA ALA A 29 -19.03 -3.99 15.63
C ALA A 29 -19.78 -3.10 16.65
N GLN A 30 -19.56 -1.78 16.58
CA GLN A 30 -20.32 -0.83 17.37
C GLN A 30 -21.77 -0.90 16.90
N THR A 31 -22.62 -1.62 17.62
CA THR A 31 -24.07 -1.68 17.39
C THR A 31 -24.79 -0.44 17.94
N GLY A 32 -24.09 0.64 18.18
CA GLY A 32 -24.63 1.93 18.58
C GLY A 32 -24.83 2.85 17.38
N ALA A 33 -25.75 3.82 17.49
CA ALA A 33 -25.87 4.90 16.50
C ALA A 33 -24.51 5.57 16.29
N ALA A 34 -24.19 5.88 15.01
CA ALA A 34 -22.94 6.55 14.68
C ALA A 34 -22.76 7.82 15.52
N PRO A 35 -21.55 8.10 16.03
CA PRO A 35 -21.32 9.29 16.84
C PRO A 35 -21.65 10.55 16.03
N LYS A 36 -22.22 11.56 16.68
CA LYS A 36 -22.40 12.88 16.06
C LYS A 36 -21.05 13.55 15.87
N THR A 37 -20.72 13.92 14.64
CA THR A 37 -19.49 14.64 14.30
C THR A 37 -19.81 16.08 13.88
N PRO A 38 -18.90 17.05 14.09
CA PRO A 38 -19.14 18.45 13.70
C PRO A 38 -19.16 18.65 12.17
N PHE A 39 -18.54 17.73 11.42
CA PHE A 39 -18.53 17.68 9.95
C PHE A 39 -18.37 16.22 9.50
N ALA A 40 -18.77 15.93 8.26
CA ALA A 40 -18.57 14.64 7.66
C ALA A 40 -17.18 14.53 7.02
N VAL A 41 -16.54 13.37 7.17
CA VAL A 41 -15.34 12.99 6.38
C VAL A 41 -15.77 11.91 5.41
N ALA A 42 -15.50 12.12 4.12
CA ALA A 42 -15.85 11.16 3.09
C ALA A 42 -15.02 9.88 3.24
N GLN A 43 -15.67 8.73 3.20
CA GLN A 43 -15.01 7.43 3.09
C GLN A 43 -14.57 7.22 1.63
N THR A 44 -13.33 6.79 1.44
CA THR A 44 -12.83 6.38 0.12
C THR A 44 -13.29 4.97 -0.22
N PHE A 45 -13.78 4.79 -1.45
CA PHE A 45 -14.23 3.51 -1.97
C PHE A 45 -13.61 3.22 -3.33
N ILE A 46 -13.43 1.91 -3.64
CA ILE A 46 -13.01 1.44 -4.96
C ILE A 46 -14.14 0.58 -5.53
N PRO A 47 -14.56 0.78 -6.80
CA PRO A 47 -15.55 -0.07 -7.45
C PRO A 47 -15.11 -1.53 -7.51
N ILE A 48 -16.08 -2.47 -7.48
CA ILE A 48 -15.85 -3.90 -7.61
C ILE A 48 -16.43 -4.37 -8.93
N VAL A 49 -15.63 -5.09 -9.73
CA VAL A 49 -16.08 -5.63 -11.02
C VAL A 49 -17.22 -6.64 -10.81
N GLY A 50 -18.30 -6.46 -11.56
CA GLY A 50 -19.46 -7.35 -11.50
C GLY A 50 -20.36 -7.19 -10.26
N SER A 51 -20.19 -6.09 -9.49
CA SER A 51 -20.97 -5.80 -8.30
C SER A 51 -21.48 -4.36 -8.28
N THR A 52 -22.59 -4.14 -7.59
CA THR A 52 -23.05 -2.79 -7.19
C THR A 52 -22.47 -2.36 -5.84
N GLU A 53 -21.79 -3.25 -5.13
CA GLU A 53 -21.07 -2.95 -3.91
C GLU A 53 -19.73 -2.28 -4.24
N VAL A 54 -19.19 -1.56 -3.26
CA VAL A 54 -17.89 -0.91 -3.35
C VAL A 54 -16.99 -1.36 -2.20
N PHE A 55 -15.69 -1.41 -2.45
CA PHE A 55 -14.70 -1.78 -1.45
C PHE A 55 -14.28 -0.55 -0.63
N PRO A 56 -14.50 -0.53 0.71
CA PRO A 56 -14.10 0.57 1.57
C PRO A 56 -12.59 0.54 1.82
N VAL A 57 -11.88 1.62 1.51
CA VAL A 57 -10.43 1.71 1.73
C VAL A 57 -10.14 2.18 3.15
N ARG A 58 -9.29 1.42 3.87
CA ARG A 58 -8.83 1.75 5.21
C ARG A 58 -7.41 2.32 5.23
N ARG A 59 -6.45 1.62 4.62
CA ARG A 59 -5.05 2.06 4.49
C ARG A 59 -4.51 1.66 3.13
N VAL A 60 -3.59 2.48 2.63
CA VAL A 60 -2.87 2.22 1.38
C VAL A 60 -1.41 1.98 1.73
N TYR A 61 -1.00 0.71 1.71
CA TYR A 61 0.39 0.31 1.85
C TYR A 61 1.05 0.22 0.48
N CYS A 62 2.33 0.56 0.40
CA CYS A 62 3.14 0.46 -0.81
C CYS A 62 4.45 -0.24 -0.49
N ILE A 63 4.87 -1.15 -1.36
CA ILE A 63 6.12 -1.92 -1.22
C ILE A 63 7.18 -1.28 -2.12
N GLY A 64 8.26 -0.80 -1.52
CA GLY A 64 9.35 -0.21 -2.29
C GLY A 64 10.28 -1.27 -2.91
N ARG A 65 10.71 -1.05 -4.17
CA ARG A 65 11.77 -1.82 -4.86
C ARG A 65 11.53 -3.32 -4.92
N ASN A 66 10.32 -3.75 -5.26
CA ASN A 66 9.93 -5.17 -5.22
C ASN A 66 10.19 -5.95 -6.52
N TYR A 67 10.84 -5.35 -7.52
CA TYR A 67 11.31 -6.04 -8.73
C TYR A 67 12.82 -5.88 -8.83
N ALA A 68 13.54 -6.98 -9.09
CA ALA A 68 15.01 -6.99 -9.08
C ALA A 68 15.61 -6.02 -10.11
N ALA A 69 15.03 -5.93 -11.30
CA ALA A 69 15.48 -5.00 -12.34
C ALA A 69 15.23 -3.55 -11.93
N HIS A 70 14.06 -3.23 -11.36
CA HIS A 70 13.76 -1.90 -10.84
C HIS A 70 14.66 -1.52 -9.65
N ALA A 71 14.96 -2.46 -8.75
CA ALA A 71 15.90 -2.22 -7.65
C ALA A 71 17.28 -1.78 -8.17
N ARG A 72 17.80 -2.45 -9.23
CA ARG A 72 19.06 -2.05 -9.89
C ARG A 72 18.97 -0.69 -10.58
N GLU A 73 17.86 -0.41 -11.28
CA GLU A 73 17.58 0.89 -11.91
C GLU A 73 17.64 2.03 -10.89
N MET A 74 17.18 1.78 -9.67
CA MET A 74 17.20 2.74 -8.56
C MET A 74 18.50 2.75 -7.75
N GLY A 75 19.53 2.01 -8.20
CA GLY A 75 20.85 1.97 -7.57
C GLY A 75 20.89 1.13 -6.29
N SER A 76 19.97 0.17 -6.12
CA SER A 76 19.93 -0.74 -4.97
C SER A 76 20.34 -2.14 -5.36
N ASP A 77 20.86 -2.91 -4.38
CA ASP A 77 21.13 -4.33 -4.56
C ASP A 77 19.80 -5.11 -4.60
N PRO A 78 19.54 -5.91 -5.64
CA PRO A 78 18.35 -6.75 -5.71
C PRO A 78 18.42 -8.00 -4.82
N ASN A 79 19.52 -8.22 -4.09
CA ASN A 79 19.56 -9.26 -3.08
C ASN A 79 18.40 -9.07 -2.13
N ARG A 80 17.79 -10.17 -1.73
CA ARG A 80 16.51 -10.23 -1.01
C ARG A 80 16.61 -9.59 0.39
N GLU A 81 16.83 -8.26 0.41
CA GLU A 81 16.72 -7.45 1.62
C GLU A 81 15.28 -7.51 2.15
N PRO A 82 15.05 -7.33 3.46
CA PRO A 82 13.72 -7.18 4.00
C PRO A 82 12.96 -6.08 3.24
N PRO A 83 11.68 -6.30 2.87
CA PRO A 83 10.91 -5.30 2.15
C PRO A 83 10.71 -4.09 3.04
N PHE A 84 10.82 -2.90 2.48
CA PHE A 84 10.43 -1.67 3.18
C PHE A 84 9.08 -1.16 2.67
N PHE A 85 8.40 -0.43 3.53
CA PHE A 85 7.04 0.01 3.31
C PHE A 85 6.93 1.51 3.46
N PHE A 86 6.05 2.11 2.68
CA PHE A 86 5.54 3.45 2.90
C PHE A 86 4.02 3.45 2.70
N GLN A 87 3.36 4.55 3.01
CA GLN A 87 1.92 4.64 2.88
C GLN A 87 1.54 5.85 2.01
N LYS A 88 0.40 5.72 1.33
CA LYS A 88 -0.33 6.86 0.79
C LYS A 88 -1.59 7.08 1.61
N PRO A 89 -2.07 8.33 1.76
CA PRO A 89 -3.35 8.58 2.39
C PRO A 89 -4.49 8.02 1.53
N THR A 90 -5.65 7.79 2.10
CA THR A 90 -6.79 7.20 1.38
C THR A 90 -7.34 8.12 0.29
N ASP A 91 -7.20 9.43 0.45
CA ASP A 91 -7.58 10.45 -0.53
C ASP A 91 -6.56 10.59 -1.69
N ALA A 92 -5.44 9.87 -1.65
CA ALA A 92 -4.58 9.68 -2.81
C ALA A 92 -5.23 8.80 -3.89
N ILE A 93 -6.25 8.01 -3.55
CA ILE A 93 -6.96 7.14 -4.49
C ILE A 93 -7.73 7.96 -5.51
N GLN A 94 -7.49 7.66 -6.78
CA GLN A 94 -8.27 8.15 -7.91
C GLN A 94 -8.83 6.96 -8.68
N ASN A 95 -10.14 6.74 -8.63
CA ASN A 95 -10.78 5.66 -9.37
C ASN A 95 -10.79 5.94 -10.87
N VAL A 96 -10.38 4.95 -11.66
CA VAL A 96 -10.42 4.99 -13.13
C VAL A 96 -11.25 3.80 -13.62
N ALA A 97 -12.37 4.08 -14.26
CA ALA A 97 -13.23 3.01 -14.75
C ALA A 97 -12.62 2.33 -15.98
N VAL A 98 -12.86 1.02 -16.14
CA VAL A 98 -12.37 0.25 -17.29
C VAL A 98 -12.88 0.86 -18.60
N GLY A 99 -11.98 0.99 -19.57
CA GLY A 99 -12.30 1.53 -20.90
C GLY A 99 -12.53 3.04 -20.95
N THR A 100 -12.21 3.76 -19.86
CA THR A 100 -12.28 5.23 -19.82
C THR A 100 -10.92 5.85 -19.61
N VAL A 101 -10.80 7.13 -19.95
CA VAL A 101 -9.67 7.99 -19.59
C VAL A 101 -10.18 8.97 -18.54
N ALA A 102 -9.50 9.00 -17.39
CA ALA A 102 -9.79 9.97 -16.35
C ALA A 102 -8.78 11.12 -16.39
N ASP A 103 -9.27 12.34 -16.20
CA ASP A 103 -8.39 13.49 -16.04
C ASP A 103 -7.56 13.35 -14.76
N HIS A 104 -6.25 13.44 -14.89
CA HIS A 104 -5.30 13.40 -13.80
C HIS A 104 -4.51 14.71 -13.72
N ALA A 105 -4.65 15.43 -12.61
CA ALA A 105 -3.98 16.70 -12.43
C ALA A 105 -2.45 16.51 -12.31
N TYR A 106 -1.67 17.20 -13.13
CA TYR A 106 -0.23 17.24 -12.93
C TYR A 106 0.08 17.93 -11.60
N PRO A 107 0.78 17.25 -10.66
CA PRO A 107 0.94 17.75 -9.30
C PRO A 107 1.82 19.00 -9.25
N THR A 108 1.64 19.79 -8.18
CA THR A 108 2.51 20.91 -7.85
C THR A 108 3.87 20.44 -7.35
N LEU A 109 4.83 21.35 -7.21
CA LEU A 109 6.14 21.15 -6.58
C LEU A 109 7.09 20.18 -7.29
N THR A 110 6.73 19.59 -8.42
CA THR A 110 7.59 18.67 -9.17
C THR A 110 7.79 19.13 -10.61
N LYS A 111 8.96 18.82 -11.14
CA LYS A 111 9.30 18.91 -12.57
C LYS A 111 9.63 17.55 -13.17
N ASN A 112 9.51 16.48 -12.36
CA ASN A 112 9.86 15.13 -12.75
C ASN A 112 8.83 14.14 -12.16
N TYR A 113 7.67 14.04 -12.80
CA TYR A 113 6.52 13.24 -12.38
C TYR A 113 6.53 11.89 -13.09
N HIS A 114 6.64 10.78 -12.35
CA HIS A 114 6.82 9.44 -12.88
C HIS A 114 5.58 8.55 -12.67
N TYR A 115 5.34 7.66 -13.62
CA TYR A 115 4.46 6.51 -13.49
C TYR A 115 5.18 5.32 -12.87
N GLU A 116 4.45 4.48 -12.16
CA GLU A 116 4.86 3.17 -11.65
C GLU A 116 3.64 2.25 -11.67
N VAL A 117 3.54 1.32 -12.65
CA VAL A 117 2.42 0.38 -12.71
C VAL A 117 2.61 -0.74 -11.70
N GLU A 118 1.54 -1.09 -10.98
CA GLU A 118 1.57 -2.09 -9.92
C GLU A 118 0.32 -2.97 -9.88
N LEU A 119 0.51 -4.23 -9.48
CA LEU A 119 -0.58 -5.04 -8.98
C LEU A 119 -0.97 -4.50 -7.60
N VAL A 120 -2.26 -4.37 -7.34
CA VAL A 120 -2.79 -3.97 -6.02
C VAL A 120 -3.60 -5.12 -5.44
N ALA A 121 -3.26 -5.55 -4.22
CA ALA A 121 -4.02 -6.54 -3.47
C ALA A 121 -4.92 -5.85 -2.44
N ALA A 122 -6.22 -6.18 -2.43
CA ALA A 122 -7.21 -5.65 -1.49
C ALA A 122 -7.57 -6.70 -0.45
N LEU A 123 -7.59 -6.36 0.84
CA LEU A 123 -7.79 -7.30 1.94
C LEU A 123 -9.22 -7.25 2.49
N LYS A 124 -9.87 -8.44 2.60
CA LYS A 124 -11.19 -8.63 3.25
C LYS A 124 -11.11 -8.93 4.74
N SER A 125 -9.93 -9.28 5.22
CA SER A 125 -9.61 -9.62 6.60
C SER A 125 -8.14 -9.40 6.86
N GLY A 126 -7.66 -9.59 8.08
CA GLY A 126 -6.27 -9.37 8.42
C GLY A 126 -5.90 -10.00 9.76
N GLY A 127 -4.95 -9.40 10.45
CA GLY A 127 -4.39 -9.84 11.71
C GLY A 127 -2.95 -9.37 11.88
N ARG A 128 -2.28 -9.95 12.87
CA ARG A 128 -0.86 -9.76 13.15
C ARG A 128 -0.11 -11.06 12.90
N SER A 129 1.15 -10.96 12.45
CA SER A 129 2.06 -12.11 12.25
C SER A 129 1.39 -13.23 11.42
N ILE A 130 0.75 -12.88 10.33
CA ILE A 130 0.06 -13.79 9.42
C ILE A 130 1.11 -14.67 8.74
N PRO A 131 1.03 -16.02 8.85
CA PRO A 131 1.93 -16.88 8.11
C PRO A 131 1.75 -16.72 6.58
N ALA A 132 2.84 -16.79 5.82
CA ALA A 132 2.79 -16.59 4.36
C ALA A 132 1.88 -17.60 3.64
N ASP A 133 1.80 -18.85 4.13
CA ASP A 133 0.92 -19.90 3.60
C ASP A 133 -0.57 -19.65 3.87
N LYS A 134 -0.93 -18.71 4.76
CA LYS A 134 -2.29 -18.27 5.07
C LYS A 134 -2.61 -16.86 4.56
N ALA A 135 -1.62 -16.16 4.06
CA ALA A 135 -1.74 -14.75 3.72
C ALA A 135 -2.79 -14.50 2.62
N LEU A 136 -2.84 -15.34 1.60
CA LEU A 136 -3.77 -15.19 0.49
C LEU A 136 -5.24 -15.40 0.89
N ASP A 137 -5.54 -16.10 1.99
CA ASP A 137 -6.90 -16.25 2.52
C ASP A 137 -7.52 -14.90 2.90
N HIS A 138 -6.69 -13.90 3.18
CA HIS A 138 -7.09 -12.54 3.53
C HIS A 138 -7.39 -11.65 2.32
N VAL A 139 -7.03 -12.06 1.11
CA VAL A 139 -7.22 -11.25 -0.09
C VAL A 139 -8.68 -11.32 -0.56
N PHE A 140 -9.29 -10.15 -0.78
CA PHE A 140 -10.60 -9.98 -1.40
C PHE A 140 -10.51 -10.05 -2.92
N GLY A 141 -9.52 -9.35 -3.49
CA GLY A 141 -9.36 -9.21 -4.93
C GLY A 141 -8.11 -8.41 -5.31
N TYR A 142 -7.98 -8.19 -6.61
CA TYR A 142 -6.85 -7.49 -7.19
C TYR A 142 -7.30 -6.37 -8.12
N ALA A 143 -6.48 -5.34 -8.23
CA ALA A 143 -6.63 -4.26 -9.19
C ALA A 143 -5.29 -3.94 -9.84
N VAL A 144 -5.31 -3.15 -10.91
CA VAL A 144 -4.13 -2.46 -11.44
C VAL A 144 -4.14 -1.04 -10.91
N GLY A 145 -3.02 -0.57 -10.38
CA GLY A 145 -2.87 0.78 -9.89
C GLY A 145 -1.57 1.43 -10.38
N LEU A 146 -1.48 2.74 -10.16
CA LEU A 146 -0.27 3.51 -10.43
C LEU A 146 0.23 4.13 -9.11
N ASP A 147 1.47 3.85 -8.73
CA ASP A 147 2.15 4.56 -7.63
C ASP A 147 2.84 5.81 -8.21
N MET A 148 2.03 6.85 -8.46
CA MET A 148 2.52 8.08 -9.04
C MET A 148 3.48 8.81 -8.11
N THR A 149 4.60 9.28 -8.68
CA THR A 149 5.75 9.70 -7.90
C THR A 149 6.27 11.06 -8.36
N ARG A 150 6.37 12.02 -7.45
CA ARG A 150 7.20 13.23 -7.62
C ARG A 150 8.67 12.83 -7.43
N ARG A 151 9.30 12.36 -8.52
CA ARG A 151 10.59 11.66 -8.47
C ARG A 151 11.74 12.52 -7.96
N ASP A 152 11.75 13.79 -8.32
CA ASP A 152 12.73 14.76 -7.84
C ASP A 152 12.65 14.93 -6.32
N LEU A 153 11.44 15.06 -5.76
CA LEU A 153 11.23 15.21 -4.32
C LEU A 153 11.52 13.91 -3.57
N GLN A 154 11.10 12.76 -4.11
CA GLN A 154 11.41 11.47 -3.51
C GLN A 154 12.93 11.25 -3.40
N ARG A 155 13.70 11.54 -4.48
CA ARG A 155 15.15 11.42 -4.49
C ARG A 155 15.79 12.36 -3.47
N ALA A 156 15.42 13.64 -3.47
CA ALA A 156 15.94 14.62 -2.53
C ALA A 156 15.73 14.19 -1.07
N MET A 157 14.54 13.65 -0.74
CA MET A 157 14.30 13.11 0.60
C MET A 157 15.15 11.88 0.90
N GLY A 158 15.28 10.96 -0.06
CA GLY A 158 16.13 9.76 0.10
C GLY A 158 17.59 10.09 0.33
N ASP A 159 18.15 11.05 -0.42
CA ASP A 159 19.54 11.52 -0.29
C ASP A 159 19.79 12.12 1.09
N GLU A 160 18.79 12.82 1.65
CA GLU A 160 18.84 13.39 3.00
C GLU A 160 18.42 12.41 4.10
N LYS A 161 18.12 11.13 3.76
CA LYS A 161 17.63 10.10 4.68
C LYS A 161 16.34 10.50 5.40
N LYS A 162 15.49 11.26 4.73
CA LYS A 162 14.17 11.72 5.19
C LYS A 162 13.06 10.84 4.60
N PRO A 163 11.86 10.85 5.21
CA PRO A 163 10.69 10.13 4.69
C PRO A 163 10.29 10.59 3.28
N TRP A 164 9.64 9.70 2.52
CA TRP A 164 9.27 9.91 1.11
C TRP A 164 7.91 10.58 0.91
N GLU A 165 7.19 10.93 1.96
CA GLU A 165 5.80 11.41 1.92
C GLU A 165 5.58 12.52 0.90
N ILE A 166 6.46 13.54 0.85
CA ILE A 166 6.34 14.66 -0.09
C ILE A 166 6.42 14.20 -1.57
N GLY A 167 7.12 13.11 -1.82
CA GLY A 167 7.29 12.50 -3.13
C GLY A 167 6.25 11.44 -3.48
N LYS A 168 5.61 10.81 -2.48
CA LYS A 168 4.77 9.63 -2.64
C LYS A 168 3.32 9.80 -2.14
N SER A 169 3.10 10.62 -1.09
CA SER A 169 1.83 10.66 -0.34
C SER A 169 1.10 11.98 -0.58
N PHE A 170 0.65 12.23 -1.81
CA PHE A 170 -0.04 13.45 -2.22
C PHE A 170 -1.36 13.13 -2.95
N ASP A 171 -2.19 14.13 -3.11
CA ASP A 171 -3.54 14.03 -3.68
C ASP A 171 -3.52 13.32 -5.04
N SER A 172 -4.42 12.37 -5.23
CA SER A 172 -4.57 11.58 -6.45
C SER A 172 -3.34 10.78 -6.88
N SER A 173 -2.35 10.58 -6.01
CA SER A 173 -1.11 9.88 -6.34
C SER A 173 -1.24 8.36 -6.45
N ALA A 174 -2.44 7.82 -6.28
CA ALA A 174 -2.76 6.39 -6.40
C ALA A 174 -3.96 6.16 -7.35
N PRO A 175 -3.83 6.46 -8.67
CA PRO A 175 -4.83 6.04 -9.63
C PRO A 175 -5.00 4.52 -9.59
N ILE A 176 -6.26 4.05 -9.65
CA ILE A 176 -6.56 2.62 -9.54
C ILE A 176 -7.80 2.24 -10.35
N GLY A 177 -7.73 1.11 -11.03
CA GLY A 177 -8.87 0.46 -11.63
C GLY A 177 -9.77 -0.23 -10.61
N PRO A 178 -10.93 -0.75 -11.02
CA PRO A 178 -11.82 -1.49 -10.12
C PRO A 178 -11.18 -2.80 -9.66
N ILE A 179 -11.61 -3.28 -8.48
CA ILE A 179 -11.13 -4.53 -7.91
C ILE A 179 -11.83 -5.72 -8.58
N HIS A 180 -11.06 -6.68 -9.05
CA HIS A 180 -11.50 -7.98 -9.52
C HIS A 180 -11.50 -8.99 -8.36
N PRO A 181 -12.65 -9.52 -7.92
CA PRO A 181 -12.71 -10.46 -6.81
C PRO A 181 -11.93 -11.74 -7.07
N VAL A 182 -11.24 -12.26 -6.06
CA VAL A 182 -10.51 -13.55 -6.13
C VAL A 182 -11.42 -14.70 -6.54
N SER A 183 -12.70 -14.67 -6.14
CA SER A 183 -13.70 -15.66 -6.56
C SER A 183 -13.86 -15.76 -8.07
N THR A 184 -13.53 -14.70 -8.81
CA THR A 184 -13.63 -14.66 -10.28
C THR A 184 -12.28 -14.88 -10.96
N VAL A 185 -11.21 -14.30 -10.44
CA VAL A 185 -9.89 -14.27 -11.14
C VAL A 185 -8.85 -15.20 -10.53
N GLY A 186 -9.10 -15.73 -9.32
CA GLY A 186 -8.11 -16.52 -8.58
C GLY A 186 -6.98 -15.70 -8.03
N HIS A 187 -5.91 -16.37 -7.59
CA HIS A 187 -4.66 -15.73 -7.15
C HIS A 187 -3.60 -15.78 -8.23
N PHE A 188 -2.82 -14.71 -8.35
CA PHE A 188 -1.79 -14.59 -9.36
C PHE A 188 -0.41 -14.92 -8.76
N ALA A 189 0.23 -15.97 -9.27
CA ALA A 189 1.66 -16.25 -9.03
C ALA A 189 2.53 -15.76 -10.19
N LYS A 190 1.92 -15.52 -11.36
CA LYS A 190 2.56 -15.05 -12.60
C LYS A 190 1.53 -14.36 -13.46
N GLY A 191 1.97 -13.60 -14.43
CA GLY A 191 1.12 -12.91 -15.40
C GLY A 191 1.76 -11.61 -15.86
N ALA A 192 1.45 -11.21 -17.07
CA ALA A 192 1.98 -9.97 -17.63
C ALA A 192 1.46 -8.74 -16.89
N ILE A 193 2.34 -7.79 -16.61
CA ILE A 193 2.03 -6.44 -16.16
C ILE A 193 2.71 -5.47 -17.11
N SER A 194 1.97 -4.47 -17.62
CA SER A 194 2.51 -3.50 -18.57
C SER A 194 1.83 -2.15 -18.45
N LEU A 195 2.54 -1.12 -18.91
CA LEU A 195 2.03 0.25 -19.01
C LEU A 195 2.50 0.85 -20.33
N SER A 196 1.60 1.56 -20.99
CA SER A 196 1.90 2.37 -22.17
C SER A 196 1.70 3.84 -21.87
N VAL A 197 2.49 4.69 -22.52
CA VAL A 197 2.30 6.14 -22.55
C VAL A 197 2.11 6.53 -24.00
N ASN A 198 1.00 7.20 -24.34
CA ASN A 198 0.63 7.59 -25.69
C ASN A 198 0.70 6.44 -26.69
N GLY A 199 0.23 5.25 -26.25
CA GLY A 199 0.23 4.02 -27.05
C GLY A 199 1.57 3.31 -27.19
N GLN A 200 2.65 3.84 -26.61
CA GLN A 200 3.97 3.19 -26.58
C GLN A 200 4.19 2.46 -25.26
N VAL A 201 4.48 1.16 -25.31
CA VAL A 201 4.81 0.37 -24.12
C VAL A 201 6.07 0.94 -23.46
N LYS A 202 5.97 1.29 -22.18
CA LYS A 202 7.07 1.82 -21.36
C LYS A 202 7.51 0.84 -20.28
N GLN A 203 6.56 0.21 -19.58
CA GLN A 203 6.87 -0.85 -18.63
C GLN A 203 6.25 -2.16 -19.12
N THR A 204 6.99 -3.26 -18.97
CA THR A 204 6.51 -4.62 -19.21
C THR A 204 7.31 -5.59 -18.36
N SER A 205 6.63 -6.47 -17.65
CA SER A 205 7.25 -7.50 -16.81
C SER A 205 6.26 -8.66 -16.58
N ASP A 206 6.67 -9.59 -15.74
CA ASP A 206 5.81 -10.66 -15.23
C ASP A 206 5.72 -10.55 -13.71
N LEU A 207 4.55 -10.83 -13.13
CA LEU A 207 4.33 -10.82 -11.69
C LEU A 207 5.24 -11.82 -10.94
N ALA A 208 5.69 -12.87 -11.62
CA ALA A 208 6.67 -13.82 -11.07
C ALA A 208 8.05 -13.20 -10.81
N ASN A 209 8.34 -12.01 -11.37
CA ASN A 209 9.59 -11.28 -11.14
C ASN A 209 9.59 -10.43 -9.86
N MET A 210 8.48 -10.43 -9.09
CA MET A 210 8.47 -9.82 -7.77
C MET A 210 9.46 -10.52 -6.83
N ILE A 211 10.27 -9.75 -6.11
CA ILE A 211 11.21 -10.25 -5.09
C ILE A 211 10.43 -10.87 -3.92
N TRP A 212 9.37 -10.20 -3.49
CA TRP A 212 8.44 -10.61 -2.45
C TRP A 212 7.06 -10.78 -3.08
N SER A 213 6.55 -12.00 -3.10
CA SER A 213 5.19 -12.30 -3.54
C SER A 213 4.13 -11.60 -2.68
N VAL A 214 2.90 -11.46 -3.17
CA VAL A 214 1.80 -10.85 -2.39
C VAL A 214 1.62 -11.54 -1.03
N ALA A 215 1.75 -12.88 -0.98
CA ALA A 215 1.65 -13.62 0.28
C ALA A 215 2.75 -13.21 1.28
N GLU A 216 3.97 -13.09 0.81
CA GLU A 216 5.10 -12.68 1.66
C GLU A 216 5.00 -11.21 2.07
N GLN A 217 4.51 -10.33 1.19
CA GLN A 217 4.24 -8.92 1.51
C GLN A 217 3.22 -8.81 2.66
N ILE A 218 2.10 -9.54 2.59
CA ILE A 218 1.09 -9.58 3.65
C ILE A 218 1.71 -10.10 4.96
N ALA A 219 2.48 -11.19 4.90
CA ALA A 219 3.16 -11.74 6.06
C ALA A 219 4.09 -10.70 6.70
N LYS A 220 4.95 -10.06 5.91
CA LYS A 220 5.91 -9.05 6.39
C LYS A 220 5.23 -7.78 6.92
N LEU A 221 4.20 -7.27 6.23
CA LEU A 221 3.42 -6.14 6.73
C LEU A 221 2.76 -6.47 8.08
N SER A 222 2.23 -7.69 8.23
CA SER A 222 1.54 -8.11 9.45
C SER A 222 2.45 -8.30 10.66
N GLU A 223 3.77 -8.42 10.48
CA GLU A 223 4.76 -8.37 11.55
C GLU A 223 4.81 -6.97 12.20
N ALA A 224 4.71 -5.91 11.38
CA ALA A 224 4.81 -4.52 11.83
C ALA A 224 3.45 -3.87 12.14
N PHE A 225 2.40 -4.25 11.42
CA PHE A 225 1.08 -3.64 11.49
C PHE A 225 -0.01 -4.68 11.73
N GLU A 226 -1.09 -4.28 12.39
CA GLU A 226 -2.32 -5.06 12.35
C GLU A 226 -3.05 -4.75 11.06
N LEU A 227 -3.08 -5.74 10.16
CA LEU A 227 -3.85 -5.65 8.92
C LEU A 227 -5.33 -5.89 9.20
N LEU A 228 -6.21 -5.18 8.51
CA LEU A 228 -7.65 -5.23 8.72
C LEU A 228 -8.39 -5.18 7.36
N PRO A 229 -9.70 -5.51 7.33
CA PRO A 229 -10.53 -5.31 6.15
C PRO A 229 -10.43 -3.88 5.64
N GLY A 230 -10.31 -3.71 4.33
CA GLY A 230 -10.16 -2.41 3.70
C GLY A 230 -8.73 -1.96 3.47
N ASP A 231 -7.73 -2.67 4.00
CA ASP A 231 -6.33 -2.40 3.66
C ASP A 231 -6.05 -2.83 2.22
N ILE A 232 -5.30 -2.01 1.48
CA ILE A 232 -4.81 -2.33 0.14
C ILE A 232 -3.29 -2.23 0.09
N ILE A 233 -2.68 -3.04 -0.78
CA ILE A 233 -1.23 -3.16 -0.91
C ILE A 233 -0.85 -2.97 -2.37
N TYR A 234 -0.18 -1.87 -2.69
CA TYR A 234 0.55 -1.65 -3.93
C TYR A 234 1.83 -2.47 -3.87
N SER A 235 1.99 -3.42 -4.77
CA SER A 235 2.95 -4.52 -4.62
C SER A 235 4.36 -4.21 -5.12
N GLY A 236 4.61 -3.00 -5.59
CA GLY A 236 5.86 -2.59 -6.23
C GLY A 236 5.78 -2.65 -7.76
N THR A 237 6.58 -1.81 -8.40
CA THR A 237 6.62 -1.60 -9.84
C THR A 237 7.80 -2.29 -10.51
N PRO A 238 7.69 -2.76 -11.76
CA PRO A 238 8.83 -3.19 -12.55
C PRO A 238 9.71 -2.02 -12.99
N GLU A 239 10.82 -2.32 -13.65
CA GLU A 239 11.75 -1.38 -14.25
C GLU A 239 11.11 -0.49 -15.33
N ASN A 240 11.88 0.49 -15.81
CA ASN A 240 11.51 1.48 -16.83
C ASN A 240 10.43 2.47 -16.34
N VAL A 241 10.50 2.85 -15.07
CA VAL A 241 9.75 4.01 -14.58
C VAL A 241 10.23 5.27 -15.30
N GLY A 242 9.33 6.18 -15.63
CA GLY A 242 9.69 7.32 -16.45
C GLY A 242 8.79 8.54 -16.26
N PRO A 243 9.24 9.72 -16.74
CA PRO A 243 8.49 10.94 -16.60
C PRO A 243 7.28 10.98 -17.53
N VAL A 244 6.26 11.69 -17.08
CA VAL A 244 5.12 12.14 -17.88
C VAL A 244 5.05 13.66 -17.91
N VAL A 245 4.44 14.18 -18.95
CA VAL A 245 4.13 15.61 -19.10
C VAL A 245 2.62 15.81 -19.24
N ARG A 246 2.17 17.06 -19.16
CA ARG A 246 0.74 17.37 -19.36
C ARG A 246 0.31 16.97 -20.77
N GLY A 247 -0.82 16.28 -20.87
CA GLY A 247 -1.39 15.78 -22.10
C GLY A 247 -0.99 14.34 -22.44
N ASP A 248 -0.07 13.72 -21.68
CA ASP A 248 0.21 12.30 -21.84
C ASP A 248 -0.98 11.46 -21.37
N VAL A 249 -1.19 10.31 -22.05
CA VAL A 249 -2.22 9.30 -21.73
C VAL A 249 -1.50 8.01 -21.34
N LEU A 250 -1.81 7.49 -20.17
CA LEU A 250 -1.28 6.24 -19.63
C LEU A 250 -2.32 5.13 -19.76
#